data_207c67fde288d899707572bf9712bd19
#
_entry.id   207c67fde288d899707572bf9712bd19
#
_cell.length_a   1.000
_cell.length_b   1.000
_cell.length_c   1.000
_cell.angle_alpha   90.00
_cell.angle_beta   90.00
_cell.angle_gamma   90.00
#
_symmetry.space_group_name_H-M   'P 1'
#
loop_
_entity.id
_entity.type
_entity.pdbx_description
1 polymer ?
#
loop_
_entity_poly.entity_id
_entity_poly.type
_entity_poly.pdbx_seq_one_letter_code
_entity_poly.pdbx_strand_id
1 'polypeptide(L)'
;LPTNQVEQVSTVKPYPCPGIGHNVVILDLGLKHSTMQELVKRECNLTVLPFNATAEEILELSPDGVLLTNGPGNPKNLPTVVEMVKEIQGKVPLFGIALGHQIFALANGADTYKMTFGHHGNHPVRQLETGKVHFSSQGHGFAVEKTSVDPDQLTVTYLEINDQSIEG
;
A
#
# COMPACT_ATOMS: atom_id res chain seq x y z
N LEU A 1 1.51 21.53 4.86
CA LEU A 1 1.79 20.22 5.47
C LEU A 1 3.17 19.74 5.05
N PRO A 2 3.93 19.07 5.95
CA PRO A 2 5.24 18.52 5.59
C PRO A 2 5.11 17.54 4.42
N THR A 3 6.13 17.53 3.53
CA THR A 3 6.15 16.66 2.34
C THR A 3 7.05 15.43 2.51
N ASN A 4 7.78 15.37 3.62
CA ASN A 4 8.77 14.32 3.94
C ASN A 4 8.34 13.40 5.09
N GLN A 5 7.05 13.21 5.28
CA GLN A 5 6.52 12.44 6.42
C GLN A 5 6.94 10.97 6.38
N VAL A 6 6.93 10.34 5.21
CA VAL A 6 7.36 8.95 5.06
C VAL A 6 8.84 8.79 5.38
N GLU A 7 9.68 9.72 4.92
CA GLU A 7 11.12 9.71 5.23
C GLU A 7 11.40 9.72 6.73
N GLN A 8 10.55 10.42 7.51
CA GLN A 8 10.70 10.51 8.96
C GLN A 8 10.32 9.22 9.70
N VAL A 9 9.48 8.38 9.12
CA VAL A 9 8.97 7.15 9.77
C VAL A 9 9.53 5.87 9.17
N SER A 10 10.08 5.93 7.97
CA SER A 10 10.70 4.78 7.30
C SER A 10 11.98 4.35 8.02
N THR A 11 12.27 3.05 7.98
CA THR A 11 13.59 2.57 8.41
C THR A 11 14.70 3.25 7.59
N VAL A 12 15.82 3.51 8.23
CA VAL A 12 17.00 4.10 7.57
C VAL A 12 17.81 3.04 6.84
N LYS A 13 17.85 1.83 7.41
CA LYS A 13 18.63 0.70 6.87
C LYS A 13 17.73 -0.52 6.64
N PRO A 14 18.03 -1.34 5.63
CA PRO A 14 17.41 -2.65 5.49
C PRO A 14 17.62 -3.49 6.74
N TYR A 15 16.63 -4.27 7.12
CA TYR A 15 16.79 -5.26 8.17
C TYR A 15 15.97 -6.52 7.89
N PRO A 16 16.49 -7.71 8.30
CA PRO A 16 15.80 -8.97 8.13
C PRO A 16 14.89 -9.28 9.32
N CYS A 17 13.83 -10.03 9.04
CA CYS A 17 13.08 -10.77 10.04
C CYS A 17 12.93 -12.20 9.51
N PRO A 18 13.89 -13.10 9.83
CA PRO A 18 13.96 -14.42 9.21
C PRO A 18 12.77 -15.31 9.50
N GLY A 19 12.40 -16.11 8.53
CA GLY A 19 11.37 -17.13 8.60
C GLY A 19 11.66 -18.25 7.61
N ILE A 20 10.87 -19.32 7.65
CA ILE A 20 11.05 -20.52 6.84
C ILE A 20 10.14 -20.58 5.61
N GLY A 21 9.19 -19.66 5.51
CA GLY A 21 8.19 -19.61 4.44
C GLY A 21 8.58 -18.70 3.27
N HIS A 22 7.56 -18.07 2.69
CA HIS A 22 7.75 -17.20 1.53
C HIS A 22 8.65 -15.99 1.83
N ASN A 23 9.47 -15.63 0.85
CA ASN A 23 10.28 -14.41 0.89
C ASN A 23 9.41 -13.20 0.57
N VAL A 24 9.17 -12.35 1.56
CA VAL A 24 8.40 -11.12 1.39
C VAL A 24 9.28 -9.91 1.65
N VAL A 25 9.36 -9.04 0.68
CA VAL A 25 9.98 -7.73 0.83
C VAL A 25 8.90 -6.74 1.29
N ILE A 26 9.18 -6.03 2.37
CA ILE A 26 8.33 -4.96 2.90
C ILE A 26 8.99 -3.63 2.58
N LEU A 27 8.32 -2.78 1.80
CA LEU A 27 8.74 -1.40 1.63
C LEU A 27 8.13 -0.58 2.77
N ASP A 28 8.98 -0.04 3.62
CA ASP A 28 8.56 0.65 4.84
C ASP A 28 8.17 2.11 4.56
N LEU A 29 6.86 2.34 4.43
CA LEU A 29 6.28 3.68 4.33
C LEU A 29 5.77 4.19 5.68
N GLY A 30 5.86 3.38 6.72
CA GLY A 30 5.33 3.59 8.05
C GLY A 30 4.76 2.29 8.60
N LEU A 31 5.57 1.22 8.53
CA LEU A 31 5.19 -0.15 8.89
C LEU A 31 4.66 -0.24 10.33
N LYS A 32 3.47 -0.78 10.47
CA LYS A 32 2.92 -1.12 11.79
C LYS A 32 3.47 -2.46 12.26
N HIS A 33 3.80 -2.52 13.55
CA HIS A 33 4.28 -3.74 14.18
C HIS A 33 3.29 -4.92 14.04
N SER A 34 1.99 -4.64 14.13
CA SER A 34 0.94 -5.65 13.94
C SER A 34 0.95 -6.28 12.55
N THR A 35 1.23 -5.50 11.51
CA THR A 35 1.36 -6.02 10.13
C THR A 35 2.53 -6.99 10.04
N MET A 36 3.68 -6.64 10.60
CA MET A 36 4.84 -7.53 10.65
C MET A 36 4.53 -8.80 11.43
N GLN A 37 3.86 -8.70 12.58
CA GLN A 37 3.47 -9.87 13.38
C GLN A 37 2.56 -10.83 12.60
N GLU A 38 1.63 -10.32 11.80
CA GLU A 38 0.75 -11.16 10.98
C GLU A 38 1.52 -11.94 9.91
N LEU A 39 2.56 -11.35 9.33
CA LEU A 39 3.43 -12.05 8.39
C LEU A 39 4.35 -13.06 9.08
N VAL A 40 4.86 -12.74 10.26
CA VAL A 40 5.65 -13.65 11.08
C VAL A 40 4.82 -14.87 11.50
N LYS A 41 3.57 -14.69 11.90
CA LYS A 41 2.65 -15.81 12.21
C LYS A 41 2.46 -16.76 11.03
N ARG A 42 2.59 -16.26 9.80
CA ARG A 42 2.50 -17.04 8.56
C ARG A 42 3.86 -17.58 8.10
N GLU A 43 4.85 -17.52 8.99
CA GLU A 43 6.21 -18.03 8.78
C GLU A 43 6.97 -17.37 7.61
N CYS A 44 6.54 -16.18 7.17
CA CYS A 44 7.22 -15.46 6.10
C CYS A 44 8.66 -15.09 6.49
N ASN A 45 9.55 -15.20 5.52
CA ASN A 45 10.92 -14.70 5.63
C ASN A 45 10.92 -13.25 5.13
N LEU A 46 11.09 -12.29 6.03
CA LEU A 46 10.92 -10.88 5.75
C LEU A 46 12.24 -10.15 5.56
N THR A 47 12.26 -9.24 4.60
CA THR A 47 13.29 -8.20 4.48
C THR A 47 12.58 -6.86 4.39
N VAL A 48 12.83 -5.99 5.36
CA VAL A 48 12.26 -4.65 5.40
C VAL A 48 13.25 -3.68 4.79
N LEU A 49 12.81 -2.96 3.76
CA LEU A 49 13.60 -1.98 3.05
C LEU A 49 13.11 -0.56 3.31
N PRO A 50 14.00 0.43 3.27
CA PRO A 50 13.62 1.84 3.29
C PRO A 50 12.68 2.19 2.13
N PHE A 51 11.89 3.25 2.31
CA PHE A 51 10.92 3.73 1.30
C PHE A 51 11.55 4.06 -0.06
N ASN A 52 12.83 4.45 -0.07
CA ASN A 52 13.56 4.83 -1.28
C ASN A 52 14.33 3.69 -1.93
N ALA A 53 14.08 2.44 -1.54
CA ALA A 53 14.68 1.28 -2.19
C ALA A 53 14.36 1.28 -3.69
N THR A 54 15.35 0.92 -4.48
CA THR A 54 15.22 0.82 -5.94
C THR A 54 14.56 -0.50 -6.36
N ALA A 55 13.99 -0.53 -7.56
CA ALA A 55 13.46 -1.77 -8.14
C ALA A 55 14.53 -2.86 -8.21
N GLU A 56 15.76 -2.50 -8.58
CA GLU A 56 16.90 -3.43 -8.64
C GLU A 56 17.19 -4.06 -7.27
N GLU A 57 17.28 -3.24 -6.21
CA GLU A 57 17.51 -3.73 -4.85
C GLU A 57 16.41 -4.70 -4.39
N ILE A 58 15.15 -4.42 -4.73
CA ILE A 58 14.02 -5.28 -4.40
C ILE A 58 14.11 -6.61 -5.15
N LEU A 59 14.32 -6.56 -6.46
CA LEU A 59 14.32 -7.75 -7.31
C LEU A 59 15.54 -8.66 -7.06
N GLU A 60 16.67 -8.10 -6.65
CA GLU A 60 17.87 -8.88 -6.26
C GLU A 60 17.61 -9.81 -5.07
N LEU A 61 16.64 -9.50 -4.22
CA LEU A 61 16.24 -10.35 -3.10
C LEU A 61 15.38 -11.54 -3.52
N SER A 62 15.01 -11.65 -4.78
CA SER A 62 14.16 -12.70 -5.33
C SER A 62 12.87 -12.91 -4.52
N PRO A 63 12.07 -11.85 -4.29
CA PRO A 63 10.90 -11.95 -3.44
C PRO A 63 9.78 -12.76 -4.10
N ASP A 64 9.04 -13.50 -3.27
CA ASP A 64 7.78 -14.14 -3.67
C ASP A 64 6.61 -13.13 -3.69
N GLY A 65 6.76 -12.02 -2.99
CA GLY A 65 5.82 -10.92 -2.96
C GLY A 65 6.44 -9.67 -2.34
N VAL A 66 5.85 -8.52 -2.67
CA VAL A 66 6.24 -7.21 -2.13
C VAL A 66 5.03 -6.56 -1.48
N LEU A 67 5.19 -6.12 -0.23
CA LEU A 67 4.20 -5.37 0.52
C LEU A 67 4.59 -3.90 0.56
N LEU A 68 3.70 -3.03 0.08
CA LEU A 68 3.76 -1.59 0.25
C LEU A 68 2.91 -1.23 1.47
N THR A 69 3.53 -0.73 2.53
CA THR A 69 2.84 -0.53 3.81
C THR A 69 1.95 0.71 3.80
N ASN A 70 1.11 0.81 4.83
CA ASN A 70 0.52 2.08 5.21
C ASN A 70 1.61 3.10 5.59
N GLY A 71 1.24 4.35 5.62
CA GLY A 71 2.12 5.45 6.00
C GLY A 71 1.41 6.79 5.98
N PRO A 72 2.09 7.84 6.46
CA PRO A 72 1.53 9.17 6.55
C PRO A 72 1.66 9.95 5.22
N GLY A 73 0.84 10.97 5.09
CA GLY A 73 1.00 12.00 4.08
C GLY A 73 0.30 11.75 2.76
N ASN A 74 0.65 12.56 1.79
CA ASN A 74 0.09 12.53 0.45
C ASN A 74 0.91 11.58 -0.44
N PRO A 75 0.27 10.58 -1.08
CA PRO A 75 0.99 9.66 -1.97
C PRO A 75 1.70 10.37 -3.14
N LYS A 76 1.21 11.52 -3.58
CA LYS A 76 1.85 12.33 -4.64
C LYS A 76 3.19 12.93 -4.23
N ASN A 77 3.51 12.94 -2.94
CA ASN A 77 4.83 13.37 -2.44
C ASN A 77 5.90 12.28 -2.57
N LEU A 78 5.56 11.12 -3.11
CA LEU A 78 6.42 9.96 -3.26
C LEU A 78 6.58 9.52 -4.73
N PRO A 79 6.97 10.42 -5.63
CA PRO A 79 7.07 10.09 -7.06
C PRO A 79 8.08 8.99 -7.37
N THR A 80 9.17 8.90 -6.61
CA THR A 80 10.17 7.84 -6.77
C THR A 80 9.63 6.47 -6.40
N VAL A 81 8.77 6.38 -5.38
CA VAL A 81 8.10 5.14 -5.00
C VAL A 81 7.11 4.71 -6.08
N VAL A 82 6.35 5.65 -6.63
CA VAL A 82 5.42 5.40 -7.75
C VAL A 82 6.18 4.83 -8.95
N GLU A 83 7.31 5.42 -9.33
CA GLU A 83 8.13 4.94 -10.45
C GLU A 83 8.73 3.55 -10.16
N MET A 84 9.18 3.30 -8.93
CA MET A 84 9.66 1.99 -8.52
C MET A 84 8.58 0.92 -8.67
N VAL A 85 7.35 1.22 -8.26
CA VAL A 85 6.21 0.29 -8.39
C VAL A 85 5.93 -0.03 -9.86
N LYS A 86 5.98 0.95 -10.76
CA LYS A 86 5.85 0.72 -12.20
C LYS A 86 6.89 -0.25 -12.74
N GLU A 87 8.13 -0.17 -12.22
CA GLU A 87 9.22 -1.02 -12.69
C GLU A 87 9.09 -2.47 -12.21
N ILE A 88 8.60 -2.72 -11.00
CA ILE A 88 8.46 -4.08 -10.46
C ILE A 88 7.12 -4.74 -10.78
N GLN A 89 6.12 -3.95 -11.16
CA GLN A 89 4.79 -4.45 -11.50
C GLN A 89 4.86 -5.44 -12.68
N GLY A 90 4.18 -6.57 -12.53
CA GLY A 90 4.23 -7.66 -13.52
C GLY A 90 5.44 -8.59 -13.36
N LYS A 91 6.43 -8.24 -12.56
CA LYS A 91 7.62 -9.07 -12.27
C LYS A 91 7.51 -9.81 -10.94
N VAL A 92 6.72 -9.27 -10.01
CA VAL A 92 6.51 -9.82 -8.68
C VAL A 92 5.10 -9.47 -8.20
N PRO A 93 4.42 -10.35 -7.45
CA PRO A 93 3.14 -10.01 -6.81
C PRO A 93 3.29 -8.82 -5.86
N LEU A 94 2.35 -7.88 -5.95
CA LEU A 94 2.31 -6.66 -5.14
C LEU A 94 1.04 -6.62 -4.29
N PHE A 95 1.16 -6.15 -3.06
CA PHE A 95 0.04 -5.84 -2.19
C PHE A 95 0.28 -4.49 -1.51
N GLY A 96 -0.70 -3.60 -1.58
CA GLY A 96 -0.62 -2.26 -0.98
C GLY A 96 -1.68 -2.06 0.10
N ILE A 97 -1.28 -1.50 1.23
CA ILE A 97 -2.17 -1.15 2.34
C ILE A 97 -2.21 0.38 2.48
N ALA A 98 -3.41 0.97 2.47
CA ALA A 98 -3.65 2.39 2.66
C ALA A 98 -2.76 3.25 1.72
N LEU A 99 -1.73 3.92 2.24
CA LEU A 99 -0.80 4.69 1.41
C LEU A 99 -0.19 3.84 0.28
N GLY A 100 0.20 2.61 0.57
CA GLY A 100 0.73 1.67 -0.44
C GLY A 100 -0.28 1.34 -1.53
N HIS A 101 -1.56 1.19 -1.18
CA HIS A 101 -2.67 1.03 -2.12
C HIS A 101 -2.82 2.26 -3.03
N GLN A 102 -2.74 3.46 -2.46
CA GLN A 102 -2.84 4.72 -3.21
C GLN A 102 -1.67 4.90 -4.18
N ILE A 103 -0.46 4.55 -3.77
CA ILE A 103 0.73 4.56 -4.62
C ILE A 103 0.57 3.57 -5.79
N PHE A 104 0.07 2.37 -5.51
CA PHE A 104 -0.23 1.39 -6.56
C PHE A 104 -1.24 1.94 -7.58
N ALA A 105 -2.29 2.60 -7.12
CA ALA A 105 -3.26 3.25 -7.99
C ALA A 105 -2.61 4.33 -8.87
N LEU A 106 -1.78 5.20 -8.28
CA LEU A 106 -1.03 6.21 -9.04
C LEU A 106 -0.10 5.59 -10.09
N ALA A 107 0.56 4.49 -9.76
CA ALA A 107 1.42 3.75 -10.69
C ALA A 107 0.65 3.18 -11.89
N ASN A 108 -0.65 2.98 -11.76
CA ASN A 108 -1.54 2.46 -12.80
C ASN A 108 -2.42 3.54 -13.45
N GLY A 109 -2.00 4.80 -13.37
CA GLY A 109 -2.64 5.92 -14.07
C GLY A 109 -3.85 6.52 -13.38
N ALA A 110 -4.27 6.01 -12.22
CA ALA A 110 -5.31 6.63 -11.42
C ALA A 110 -4.79 7.89 -10.72
N ASP A 111 -5.69 8.71 -10.21
CA ASP A 111 -5.39 9.91 -9.45
C ASP A 111 -5.87 9.75 -8.01
N THR A 112 -5.36 10.58 -7.13
CA THR A 112 -5.76 10.64 -5.73
C THR A 112 -6.17 12.06 -5.34
N TYR A 113 -7.02 12.18 -4.35
CA TYR A 113 -7.48 13.47 -3.86
C TYR A 113 -7.47 13.51 -2.33
N LYS A 114 -7.38 14.73 -1.80
CA LYS A 114 -7.55 14.96 -0.37
C LYS A 114 -9.04 14.99 -0.04
N MET A 115 -9.44 14.14 0.88
CA MET A 115 -10.83 14.08 1.34
C MET A 115 -11.18 15.32 2.17
N THR A 116 -12.40 15.80 2.05
CA THR A 116 -12.94 16.87 2.92
C THR A 116 -13.01 16.41 4.37
N PHE A 117 -13.47 15.17 4.56
CA PHE A 117 -13.46 14.47 5.85
C PHE A 117 -12.75 13.14 5.64
N GLY A 118 -11.64 12.94 6.36
CA GLY A 118 -10.93 11.67 6.32
C GLY A 118 -11.72 10.56 7.02
N HIS A 119 -11.36 9.31 6.72
CA HIS A 119 -11.91 8.15 7.41
C HIS A 119 -11.05 7.82 8.63
N HIS A 120 -11.68 7.73 9.79
CA HIS A 120 -11.05 7.35 11.05
C HIS A 120 -11.94 6.37 11.81
N GLY A 121 -11.37 5.25 12.25
CA GLY A 121 -12.10 4.19 12.92
C GLY A 121 -12.75 3.19 11.96
N ASN A 122 -13.83 2.58 12.38
CA ASN A 122 -14.49 1.54 11.60
C ASN A 122 -15.49 2.13 10.59
N HIS A 123 -15.27 1.80 9.33
CA HIS A 123 -16.12 2.22 8.22
C HIS A 123 -16.73 1.00 7.51
N PRO A 124 -18.01 1.06 7.11
CA PRO A 124 -18.64 -0.01 6.36
C PRO A 124 -18.19 0.02 4.91
N VAL A 125 -17.65 -1.11 4.45
CA VAL A 125 -17.12 -1.26 3.10
C VAL A 125 -17.85 -2.39 2.40
N ARG A 126 -18.34 -2.14 1.20
CA ARG A 126 -19.04 -3.12 0.38
C ARG A 126 -18.09 -3.76 -0.63
N GLN A 127 -18.02 -5.08 -0.60
CA GLN A 127 -17.41 -5.85 -1.67
C GLN A 127 -18.35 -5.88 -2.88
N LEU A 128 -17.91 -5.35 -4.00
CA LEU A 128 -18.78 -5.16 -5.17
C LEU A 128 -19.21 -6.48 -5.80
N GLU A 129 -18.33 -7.47 -5.84
CA GLU A 129 -18.62 -8.78 -6.44
C GLU A 129 -19.71 -9.54 -5.69
N THR A 130 -19.69 -9.53 -4.37
CA THR A 130 -20.59 -10.34 -3.54
C THR A 130 -21.73 -9.55 -2.90
N GLY A 131 -21.63 -8.21 -2.87
CA GLY A 131 -22.50 -7.32 -2.13
C GLY A 131 -22.33 -7.38 -0.60
N LYS A 132 -21.42 -8.19 -0.08
CA LYS A 132 -21.16 -8.30 1.35
C LYS A 132 -20.57 -7.02 1.90
N VAL A 133 -20.98 -6.68 3.13
CA VAL A 133 -20.49 -5.52 3.86
C VAL A 133 -19.56 -5.99 4.97
N HIS A 134 -18.40 -5.37 5.04
CA HIS A 134 -17.41 -5.58 6.07
C HIS A 134 -17.12 -4.24 6.76
N PHE A 135 -16.78 -4.28 8.04
CA PHE A 135 -16.27 -3.11 8.74
C PHE A 135 -14.73 -3.12 8.66
N SER A 136 -14.18 -2.06 8.09
CA SER A 136 -12.74 -1.88 7.94
C SER A 136 -12.25 -0.78 8.87
N SER A 137 -11.18 -1.06 9.60
CA SER A 137 -10.50 -0.03 10.40
C SER A 137 -9.69 0.87 9.47
N GLN A 138 -9.99 2.15 9.49
CA GLN A 138 -9.40 3.12 8.58
C GLN A 138 -8.74 4.28 9.33
N GLY A 139 -7.73 4.89 8.67
CA GLY A 139 -7.02 6.05 9.19
C GLY A 139 -6.34 6.77 8.04
N HIS A 140 -7.12 7.39 7.14
CA HIS A 140 -6.57 8.09 5.98
C HIS A 140 -7.36 9.35 5.63
N GLY A 141 -6.67 10.33 5.06
CA GLY A 141 -7.25 11.59 4.59
C GLY A 141 -7.20 11.77 3.07
N PHE A 142 -6.69 10.77 2.35
CA PHE A 142 -6.63 10.74 0.89
C PHE A 142 -7.34 9.49 0.38
N ALA A 143 -7.89 9.58 -0.82
CA ALA A 143 -8.56 8.48 -1.49
C ALA A 143 -8.23 8.48 -2.99
N VAL A 144 -8.43 7.33 -3.64
CA VAL A 144 -8.30 7.21 -5.08
C VAL A 144 -9.52 7.82 -5.76
N GLU A 145 -9.30 8.67 -6.76
CA GLU A 145 -10.37 9.32 -7.53
C GLU A 145 -11.05 8.29 -8.45
N LYS A 146 -12.30 8.01 -8.18
CA LYS A 146 -13.07 6.97 -8.87
C LYS A 146 -13.12 7.17 -10.40
N THR A 147 -13.28 8.41 -10.84
CA THR A 147 -13.38 8.75 -12.27
C THR A 147 -12.04 8.63 -13.01
N SER A 148 -10.94 8.55 -12.28
CA SER A 148 -9.58 8.41 -12.83
C SER A 148 -9.16 6.97 -13.08
N VAL A 149 -9.91 5.99 -12.59
CA VAL A 149 -9.58 4.57 -12.71
C VAL A 149 -9.89 4.08 -14.12
N ASP A 150 -8.86 3.60 -14.81
CA ASP A 150 -9.01 2.90 -16.09
C ASP A 150 -9.42 1.44 -15.83
N PRO A 151 -10.62 1.02 -16.23
CA PRO A 151 -11.10 -0.35 -16.01
C PRO A 151 -10.29 -1.41 -16.75
N ASP A 152 -9.52 -1.04 -17.76
CA ASP A 152 -8.60 -1.95 -18.46
C ASP A 152 -7.31 -2.20 -17.65
N GLN A 153 -7.01 -1.35 -16.68
CA GLN A 153 -5.82 -1.45 -15.83
C GLN A 153 -6.13 -1.93 -14.42
N LEU A 154 -7.22 -1.43 -13.83
CA LEU A 154 -7.59 -1.69 -12.46
C LEU A 154 -9.07 -2.03 -12.33
N THR A 155 -9.37 -2.96 -11.46
CA THR A 155 -10.75 -3.28 -11.08
C THR A 155 -11.01 -2.79 -9.65
N VAL A 156 -12.00 -1.92 -9.48
CA VAL A 156 -12.46 -1.51 -8.14
C VAL A 156 -13.26 -2.64 -7.54
N THR A 157 -12.87 -3.10 -6.36
CA THR A 157 -13.49 -4.25 -5.69
C THR A 157 -14.24 -3.90 -4.42
N TYR A 158 -13.89 -2.78 -3.77
CA TYR A 158 -14.51 -2.33 -2.51
C TYR A 158 -14.79 -0.84 -2.54
N LEU A 159 -15.98 -0.47 -2.05
CA LEU A 159 -16.37 0.93 -1.86
C LEU A 159 -16.86 1.16 -0.43
N GLU A 160 -16.52 2.30 0.15
CA GLU A 160 -17.15 2.77 1.40
C GLU A 160 -18.62 3.11 1.13
N ILE A 161 -19.52 2.74 2.04
CA ILE A 161 -20.95 2.79 1.76
C ILE A 161 -21.51 4.22 1.78
N ASN A 162 -21.00 5.08 2.65
CA ASN A 162 -21.57 6.41 2.87
C ASN A 162 -21.13 7.42 1.80
N ASP A 163 -19.86 7.42 1.44
CA ASP A 163 -19.30 8.41 0.49
C ASP A 163 -18.83 7.83 -0.84
N GLN A 164 -18.92 6.51 -1.00
CA GLN A 164 -18.55 5.78 -2.22
C GLN A 164 -17.07 5.92 -2.60
N SER A 165 -16.20 6.25 -1.66
CA SER A 165 -14.76 6.25 -1.87
C SER A 165 -14.23 4.84 -2.10
N ILE A 166 -13.16 4.74 -2.90
CA ILE A 166 -12.51 3.46 -3.21
C ILE A 166 -11.70 2.98 -2.01
N GLU A 167 -11.96 1.74 -1.60
CA GLU A 167 -11.27 1.09 -0.49
C GLU A 167 -10.49 -0.18 -0.91
N GLY A 168 -10.69 -0.64 -2.12
CA GLY A 168 -9.97 -1.77 -2.70
C GLY A 168 -10.17 -1.90 -4.20
#